data_815cba8182d8959e0343a675f51f7279
#
_entry.id   815cba8182d8959e0343a675f51f7279
#
_cell.length_a   1.000
_cell.length_b   1.000
_cell.length_c   1.000
_cell.angle_alpha   90.00
_cell.angle_beta   90.00
_cell.angle_gamma   90.00
#
_symmetry.space_group_name_H-M   'P 1'
#
loop_
_entity.id
_entity.type
_entity.pdbx_description
1 polymer ?
#
loop_
_entity_poly.entity_id
_entity_poly.type
_entity_poly.pdbx_seq_one_letter_code
_entity_poly.pdbx_strand_id
1 'polypeptide(L)'
;KKRYDIINRIYVTTVLRAKYALTDTPKHKFRRDIIMAEKTVRTRYAPSPTGFMHVGNLRTALYEYLVAKSQNGKFILRIEDTDRERLVEGAVDVIYDTMKLAGLKHDEGPDIGGDFGPYVQSERKDMYLPYAEQLIKEGKAYRCFCTKERLEKLQEDSVGGGYDRHCRNLPQEEIDRLLAEGTPYVIRQKMPIEGSTTFTDAVFGEITVDNSELQDQILIKT
;
A
#
# COMPACT_ATOMS: atom_id res chain seq x y z
N LYS A 1 21.97 -15.10 6.12
CA LYS A 1 23.03 -14.05 5.97
C LYS A 1 23.41 -13.79 4.51
N LYS A 2 23.75 -14.83 3.70
CA LYS A 2 24.16 -14.64 2.28
C LYS A 2 23.08 -14.06 1.34
N ARG A 3 21.79 -14.28 1.61
CA ARG A 3 20.69 -13.76 0.78
C ARG A 3 20.44 -12.26 0.96
N TYR A 4 20.69 -11.72 2.16
CA TYR A 4 20.56 -10.27 2.45
C TYR A 4 21.68 -9.43 1.83
N ASP A 5 22.89 -9.96 1.71
CA ASP A 5 24.03 -9.26 1.10
C ASP A 5 23.87 -9.10 -0.43
N ILE A 6 23.19 -10.04 -1.09
CA ILE A 6 22.94 -9.99 -2.54
C ILE A 6 21.90 -8.90 -2.86
N ILE A 7 20.83 -8.79 -2.08
CA ILE A 7 19.77 -7.78 -2.27
C ILE A 7 20.34 -6.37 -2.09
N ASN A 8 21.15 -6.13 -1.05
CA ASN A 8 21.79 -4.84 -0.81
C ASN A 8 22.79 -4.45 -1.91
N ARG A 9 23.56 -5.41 -2.45
CA ARG A 9 24.48 -5.15 -3.58
C ARG A 9 23.75 -4.83 -4.89
N ILE A 10 22.65 -5.51 -5.17
CA ILE A 10 21.86 -5.30 -6.39
C ILE A 10 21.18 -3.93 -6.36
N TYR A 11 20.58 -3.53 -5.23
CA TYR A 11 19.89 -2.25 -5.10
C TYR A 11 20.81 -1.04 -5.30
N VAL A 12 21.97 -1.03 -4.63
CA VAL A 12 22.95 0.05 -4.75
C VAL A 12 23.58 0.08 -6.15
N THR A 13 23.83 -1.08 -6.76
CA THR A 13 24.47 -1.15 -8.10
C THR A 13 23.49 -0.76 -9.20
N THR A 14 22.20 -1.08 -9.06
CA THR A 14 21.18 -0.77 -10.09
C THR A 14 20.83 0.72 -10.09
N VAL A 15 20.70 1.35 -8.90
CA VAL A 15 20.49 2.80 -8.78
C VAL A 15 21.70 3.58 -9.29
N LEU A 16 22.93 3.12 -9.07
CA LEU A 16 24.14 3.75 -9.58
C LEU A 16 24.33 3.52 -11.09
N ARG A 17 24.02 2.32 -11.63
CA ARG A 17 24.11 2.06 -13.07
C ARG A 17 23.07 2.83 -13.89
N ALA A 18 21.86 3.04 -13.38
CA ALA A 18 20.87 3.91 -14.05
C ALA A 18 21.38 5.36 -14.22
N LYS A 19 22.25 5.83 -13.32
CA LYS A 19 22.84 7.17 -13.38
C LYS A 19 23.99 7.27 -14.39
N TYR A 20 24.67 6.16 -14.72
CA TYR A 20 25.87 6.15 -15.57
C TYR A 20 25.69 5.51 -16.96
N ALA A 21 24.54 4.88 -17.24
CA ALA A 21 24.31 4.15 -18.50
C ALA A 21 23.60 4.99 -19.59
N LEU A 22 23.34 6.26 -19.35
CA LEU A 22 22.67 7.14 -20.31
C LEU A 22 23.70 8.11 -20.92
N THR A 23 24.45 7.65 -21.92
CA THR A 23 25.14 8.55 -22.83
C THR A 23 24.14 9.38 -23.62
N ASP A 24 24.27 10.70 -23.54
CA ASP A 24 23.38 11.67 -24.16
C ASP A 24 23.42 11.56 -25.68
N THR A 25 22.50 10.81 -26.27
CA THR A 25 22.17 10.98 -27.69
C THR A 25 20.94 11.89 -27.81
N PRO A 26 20.86 12.76 -28.83
CA PRO A 26 19.74 13.71 -28.99
C PRO A 26 18.37 13.08 -29.02
N LYS A 27 18.25 11.82 -29.48
CA LYS A 27 16.98 11.06 -29.47
C LYS A 27 16.50 10.64 -28.03
N HIS A 28 17.45 10.41 -27.14
CA HIS A 28 17.13 10.08 -25.74
C HIS A 28 16.71 11.31 -24.94
N LYS A 29 17.28 12.48 -25.23
CA LYS A 29 16.90 13.75 -24.62
C LYS A 29 15.48 14.13 -24.99
N PHE A 30 15.10 14.06 -26.26
CA PHE A 30 13.75 14.38 -26.74
C PHE A 30 12.69 13.42 -26.19
N ARG A 31 12.99 12.12 -26.06
CA ARG A 31 12.09 11.15 -25.44
C ARG A 31 11.96 11.35 -23.92
N ARG A 32 13.02 11.78 -23.27
CA ARG A 32 13.02 12.13 -21.83
C ARG A 32 12.17 13.37 -21.58
N ASP A 33 12.27 14.39 -22.43
CA ASP A 33 11.54 15.64 -22.30
C ASP A 33 10.02 15.47 -22.55
N ILE A 34 9.60 14.51 -23.39
CA ILE A 34 8.19 14.18 -23.62
C ILE A 34 7.60 13.30 -22.51
N ILE A 35 8.42 12.42 -21.89
CA ILE A 35 7.96 11.53 -20.80
C ILE A 35 8.02 12.22 -19.44
N MET A 36 8.83 13.24 -19.28
CA MET A 36 9.04 14.02 -18.05
C MET A 36 8.23 15.33 -18.04
N ALA A 37 7.01 15.31 -18.56
CA ALA A 37 6.04 16.30 -18.11
C ALA A 37 5.79 16.06 -16.60
N GLU A 38 6.73 16.58 -15.81
CA GLU A 38 6.68 16.92 -14.39
C GLU A 38 5.77 16.08 -13.47
N LYS A 39 5.95 14.76 -13.43
CA LYS A 39 5.48 14.02 -12.27
C LYS A 39 6.55 14.12 -11.18
N THR A 40 6.37 15.03 -10.23
CA THR A 40 7.17 15.09 -9.02
C THR A 40 7.17 13.71 -8.36
N VAL A 41 8.35 13.12 -8.17
CA VAL A 41 8.47 11.85 -7.43
C VAL A 41 8.02 12.08 -6.00
N ARG A 42 7.13 11.23 -5.52
CA ARG A 42 6.57 11.30 -4.17
C ARG A 42 6.70 9.94 -3.52
N THR A 43 7.54 9.84 -2.51
CA THR A 43 7.67 8.63 -1.71
C THR A 43 6.99 8.81 -0.36
N ARG A 44 6.59 7.72 0.27
CA ARG A 44 5.84 7.79 1.51
C ARG A 44 6.34 6.75 2.51
N TYR A 45 6.86 7.23 3.61
CA TYR A 45 7.03 6.43 4.81
C TYR A 45 5.70 6.39 5.59
N ALA A 46 5.25 5.18 5.92
CA ALA A 46 3.92 4.92 6.47
C ALA A 46 3.99 4.05 7.73
N PRO A 47 4.54 4.57 8.84
CA PRO A 47 4.66 3.82 10.07
C PRO A 47 3.33 3.69 10.81
N SER A 48 3.11 2.51 11.41
CA SER A 48 2.02 2.32 12.38
C SER A 48 2.53 2.62 13.80
N PRO A 49 1.82 3.43 14.61
CA PRO A 49 2.23 3.80 15.95
C PRO A 49 1.88 2.69 16.97
N THR A 50 2.47 1.50 16.77
CA THR A 50 2.21 0.28 17.56
C THR A 50 3.35 -0.06 18.52
N GLY A 51 4.21 0.91 18.85
CA GLY A 51 5.33 0.77 19.76
C GLY A 51 6.61 1.43 19.26
N PHE A 52 7.75 0.96 19.76
CA PHE A 52 9.04 1.53 19.38
C PHE A 52 9.42 1.22 17.93
N MET A 53 10.00 2.21 17.27
CA MET A 53 10.54 2.04 15.94
C MET A 53 11.80 1.17 15.99
N HIS A 54 11.82 0.05 15.27
CA HIS A 54 13.04 -0.76 15.15
C HIS A 54 13.83 -0.38 13.88
N VAL A 55 15.09 -0.80 13.82
CA VAL A 55 16.02 -0.47 12.72
C VAL A 55 15.49 -0.84 11.32
N GLY A 56 14.65 -1.87 11.21
CA GLY A 56 14.01 -2.25 9.94
C GLY A 56 13.07 -1.18 9.42
N ASN A 57 12.27 -0.56 10.29
CA ASN A 57 11.36 0.54 9.93
C ASN A 57 12.17 1.79 9.53
N LEU A 58 13.22 2.11 10.28
CA LEU A 58 14.10 3.23 9.96
C LEU A 58 14.80 3.03 8.61
N ARG A 59 15.24 1.81 8.29
CA ARG A 59 15.80 1.47 6.97
C ARG A 59 14.81 1.74 5.84
N THR A 60 13.54 1.38 6.01
CA THR A 60 12.49 1.66 5.03
C THR A 60 12.33 3.17 4.83
N ALA A 61 12.25 3.94 5.92
CA ALA A 61 12.18 5.40 5.86
C ALA A 61 13.39 6.01 5.13
N LEU A 62 14.61 5.49 5.37
CA LEU A 62 15.83 5.93 4.71
C LEU A 62 15.78 5.69 3.19
N TYR A 63 15.29 4.53 2.74
CA TYR A 63 15.18 4.25 1.30
C TYR A 63 14.19 5.18 0.63
N GLU A 64 13.02 5.37 1.21
CA GLU A 64 12.01 6.31 0.71
C GLU A 64 12.57 7.74 0.64
N TYR A 65 13.27 8.19 1.67
CA TYR A 65 13.94 9.48 1.71
C TYR A 65 14.97 9.62 0.59
N LEU A 66 15.88 8.66 0.45
CA LEU A 66 16.93 8.69 -0.57
C LEU A 66 16.37 8.68 -1.99
N VAL A 67 15.33 7.88 -2.26
CA VAL A 67 14.66 7.88 -3.57
C VAL A 67 14.05 9.24 -3.87
N ALA A 68 13.30 9.83 -2.93
CA ALA A 68 12.74 11.17 -3.11
C ALA A 68 13.84 12.21 -3.39
N LYS A 69 14.85 12.28 -2.53
CA LYS A 69 15.92 13.29 -2.65
C LYS A 69 16.79 13.11 -3.88
N SER A 70 17.06 11.87 -4.32
CA SER A 70 17.82 11.61 -5.55
C SER A 70 17.14 12.08 -6.83
N GLN A 71 15.83 12.30 -6.79
CA GLN A 71 15.01 12.72 -7.92
C GLN A 71 14.35 14.09 -7.72
N ASN A 72 14.86 14.91 -6.78
CA ASN A 72 14.28 16.20 -6.40
C ASN A 72 12.78 16.12 -6.07
N GLY A 73 12.37 14.99 -5.51
CA GLY A 73 10.99 14.67 -5.16
C GLY A 73 10.64 15.06 -3.73
N LYS A 74 9.46 14.62 -3.29
CA LYS A 74 8.89 14.82 -1.96
C LYS A 74 8.92 13.55 -1.14
N PHE A 75 9.44 13.62 0.08
CA PHE A 75 9.36 12.56 1.08
C PHE A 75 8.23 12.85 2.06
N ILE A 76 7.26 11.96 2.17
CA ILE A 76 6.01 12.14 2.90
C ILE A 76 5.98 11.22 4.11
N LEU A 77 5.57 11.76 5.26
CA LEU A 77 5.21 10.97 6.43
C LEU A 77 3.69 10.84 6.51
N ARG A 78 3.16 9.60 6.58
CA ARG A 78 1.75 9.34 6.88
C ARG A 78 1.63 8.31 7.99
N ILE A 79 1.00 8.69 9.09
CA ILE A 79 0.77 7.81 10.21
C ILE A 79 -0.35 6.82 9.88
N GLU A 80 -0.07 5.52 10.01
CA GLU A 80 -1.02 4.43 9.75
C GLU A 80 -1.61 3.92 11.08
N ASP A 81 -2.59 4.63 11.61
CA ASP A 81 -3.21 4.44 12.93
C ASP A 81 -4.49 3.58 12.90
N THR A 82 -4.70 2.79 11.86
CA THR A 82 -5.94 2.02 11.66
C THR A 82 -6.07 0.80 12.57
N ASP A 83 -4.98 0.32 13.16
CA ASP A 83 -4.96 -0.79 14.12
C ASP A 83 -5.08 -0.24 15.55
N ARG A 84 -6.33 0.03 15.96
CA ARG A 84 -6.63 0.67 17.25
C ARG A 84 -6.29 -0.19 18.45
N GLU A 85 -6.30 -1.52 18.32
CA GLU A 85 -6.01 -2.45 19.41
C GLU A 85 -4.51 -2.44 19.78
N ARG A 86 -3.65 -2.10 18.82
CA ARG A 86 -2.20 -2.06 19.03
C ARG A 86 -1.61 -0.65 19.10
N LEU A 87 -2.45 0.39 19.13
CA LEU A 87 -1.95 1.75 19.31
C LEU A 87 -1.27 1.91 20.68
N VAL A 88 -0.10 2.52 20.70
CA VAL A 88 0.68 2.80 21.91
C VAL A 88 0.80 4.31 22.08
N GLU A 89 0.42 4.80 23.25
CA GLU A 89 0.56 6.22 23.59
C GLU A 89 2.03 6.66 23.49
N GLY A 90 2.26 7.83 22.90
CA GLY A 90 3.62 8.36 22.67
C GLY A 90 4.37 7.74 21.49
N ALA A 91 3.84 6.68 20.84
CA ALA A 91 4.55 6.04 19.72
C ALA A 91 4.73 6.97 18.50
N VAL A 92 3.82 7.92 18.30
CA VAL A 92 3.95 8.93 17.24
C VAL A 92 5.15 9.85 17.51
N ASP A 93 5.35 10.28 18.76
CA ASP A 93 6.50 11.11 19.13
C ASP A 93 7.82 10.35 18.93
N VAL A 94 7.85 9.07 19.25
CA VAL A 94 9.01 8.20 18.98
C VAL A 94 9.33 8.13 17.49
N ILE A 95 8.31 8.12 16.61
CA ILE A 95 8.52 8.16 15.15
C ILE A 95 9.19 9.47 14.75
N TYR A 96 8.68 10.61 15.20
CA TYR A 96 9.27 11.93 14.91
C TYR A 96 10.70 12.07 15.44
N ASP A 97 10.92 11.69 16.69
CA ASP A 97 12.25 11.77 17.32
C ASP A 97 13.29 10.89 16.62
N THR A 98 12.88 9.65 16.25
CA THR A 98 13.76 8.73 15.53
C THR A 98 14.11 9.26 14.14
N MET A 99 13.13 9.80 13.40
CA MET A 99 13.36 10.42 12.10
C MET A 99 14.27 11.65 12.21
N LYS A 100 14.06 12.49 13.23
CA LYS A 100 14.89 13.67 13.52
C LYS A 100 16.31 13.27 13.86
N LEU A 101 16.51 12.27 14.72
CA LEU A 101 17.83 11.73 15.10
C LEU A 101 18.58 11.20 13.88
N ALA A 102 17.87 10.54 12.94
CA ALA A 102 18.44 10.01 11.72
C ALA A 102 18.62 11.05 10.60
N GLY A 103 18.21 12.31 10.80
CA GLY A 103 18.27 13.37 9.79
C GLY A 103 17.28 13.21 8.63
N LEU A 104 16.22 12.41 8.81
CA LEU A 104 15.20 12.17 7.79
C LEU A 104 14.08 13.21 7.87
N LYS A 105 14.27 14.34 7.22
CA LYS A 105 13.28 15.42 7.19
C LYS A 105 12.25 15.16 6.10
N HIS A 106 10.97 15.02 6.48
CA HIS A 106 9.87 14.91 5.54
C HIS A 106 9.43 16.28 4.99
N ASP A 107 8.86 16.30 3.81
CA ASP A 107 8.40 17.49 3.10
C ASP A 107 6.88 17.70 3.26
N GLU A 108 6.14 16.66 3.64
CA GLU A 108 4.71 16.68 3.95
C GLU A 108 4.43 15.67 5.07
N GLY A 109 3.50 15.99 5.95
CA GLY A 109 3.16 15.12 7.08
C GLY A 109 2.09 15.72 8.00
N PRO A 110 1.70 15.00 9.07
CA PRO A 110 0.65 15.46 9.99
C PRO A 110 0.98 16.78 10.69
N ASP A 111 2.27 17.01 10.97
CA ASP A 111 2.78 18.17 11.70
C ASP A 111 3.02 19.41 10.82
N ILE A 112 3.32 19.22 9.54
CA ILE A 112 3.66 20.31 8.61
C ILE A 112 2.63 20.50 7.50
N GLY A 113 1.65 19.60 7.37
CA GLY A 113 0.64 19.65 6.32
C GLY A 113 1.19 19.31 4.94
N GLY A 114 0.50 19.80 3.90
CA GLY A 114 0.81 19.63 2.48
C GLY A 114 -0.47 19.55 1.63
N ASP A 115 -0.29 19.47 0.30
CA ASP A 115 -1.40 19.58 -0.67
C ASP A 115 -2.31 18.33 -0.75
N PHE A 116 -1.87 17.20 -0.18
CA PHE A 116 -2.54 15.90 -0.33
C PHE A 116 -2.93 15.27 1.02
N GLY A 117 -3.15 16.14 2.03
CA GLY A 117 -3.66 15.71 3.33
C GLY A 117 -5.06 15.10 3.29
N PRO A 118 -5.54 14.62 4.45
CA PRO A 118 -4.84 14.47 5.72
C PRO A 118 -3.73 13.40 5.68
N TYR A 119 -2.78 13.50 6.62
CA TYR A 119 -1.61 12.59 6.71
C TYR A 119 -1.69 11.63 7.91
N VAL A 120 -2.86 11.46 8.47
CA VAL A 120 -3.21 10.41 9.42
C VAL A 120 -4.24 9.51 8.74
N GLN A 121 -4.00 8.20 8.71
CA GLN A 121 -4.79 7.28 7.88
C GLN A 121 -6.26 7.19 8.33
N SER A 122 -6.54 7.24 9.63
CA SER A 122 -7.92 7.22 10.14
C SER A 122 -8.75 8.41 9.66
N GLU A 123 -8.13 9.57 9.47
CA GLU A 123 -8.79 10.79 8.96
C GLU A 123 -9.14 10.71 7.47
N ARG A 124 -8.60 9.73 6.74
CA ARG A 124 -8.81 9.53 5.30
C ARG A 124 -9.98 8.59 4.97
N LYS A 125 -10.61 7.99 5.97
CA LYS A 125 -11.62 6.93 5.77
C LYS A 125 -12.70 7.34 4.77
N ASP A 126 -13.27 8.52 4.95
CA ASP A 126 -14.38 9.00 4.13
C ASP A 126 -13.98 9.29 2.67
N MET A 127 -12.70 9.54 2.41
CA MET A 127 -12.20 9.76 1.05
C MET A 127 -12.20 8.49 0.19
N TYR A 128 -12.17 7.31 0.80
CA TYR A 128 -12.06 6.03 0.07
C TYR A 128 -13.40 5.42 -0.29
N LEU A 129 -14.45 5.71 0.47
CA LEU A 129 -15.75 5.10 0.27
C LEU A 129 -16.33 5.35 -1.14
N PRO A 130 -16.29 6.57 -1.71
CA PRO A 130 -16.80 6.81 -3.06
C PRO A 130 -16.11 5.96 -4.14
N TYR A 131 -14.79 5.73 -4.00
CA TYR A 131 -14.05 4.89 -4.94
C TYR A 131 -14.40 3.40 -4.79
N ALA A 132 -14.60 2.93 -3.57
CA ALA A 132 -15.04 1.55 -3.33
C ALA A 132 -16.45 1.31 -3.86
N GLU A 133 -17.36 2.25 -3.68
CA GLU A 133 -18.72 2.21 -4.25
C GLU A 133 -18.70 2.25 -5.79
N GLN A 134 -17.79 3.01 -6.38
CA GLN A 134 -17.59 2.98 -7.83
C GLN A 134 -17.16 1.59 -8.29
N LEU A 135 -16.20 0.95 -7.61
CA LEU A 135 -15.77 -0.40 -7.94
C LEU A 135 -16.89 -1.44 -7.80
N ILE A 136 -17.81 -1.27 -6.83
CA ILE A 136 -19.01 -2.12 -6.72
C ILE A 136 -19.90 -1.93 -7.96
N LYS A 137 -20.19 -0.68 -8.37
CA LYS A 137 -20.99 -0.38 -9.56
C LYS A 137 -20.37 -0.95 -10.84
N GLU A 138 -19.03 -0.98 -10.92
CA GLU A 138 -18.29 -1.57 -12.03
C GLU A 138 -18.17 -3.10 -11.95
N GLY A 139 -18.71 -3.75 -10.91
CA GLY A 139 -18.60 -5.20 -10.71
C GLY A 139 -17.20 -5.68 -10.31
N LYS A 140 -16.32 -4.76 -9.87
CA LYS A 140 -14.93 -5.01 -9.47
C LYS A 140 -14.75 -5.14 -7.96
N ALA A 141 -15.80 -4.90 -7.19
CA ALA A 141 -15.85 -5.09 -5.74
C ALA A 141 -17.25 -5.57 -5.32
N TYR A 142 -17.38 -6.00 -4.07
CA TYR A 142 -18.65 -6.46 -3.51
C TYR A 142 -18.68 -6.28 -1.99
N ARG A 143 -19.89 -6.26 -1.40
CA ARG A 143 -20.11 -6.24 0.04
C ARG A 143 -20.01 -7.64 0.62
N CYS A 144 -19.25 -7.79 1.68
CA CYS A 144 -19.06 -9.06 2.38
C CYS A 144 -19.60 -8.94 3.81
N PHE A 145 -20.62 -9.71 4.14
CA PHE A 145 -21.33 -9.73 5.42
C PHE A 145 -20.86 -10.85 6.36
N CYS A 146 -19.72 -11.50 6.07
CA CYS A 146 -19.19 -12.56 6.92
C CYS A 146 -18.79 -12.02 8.28
N THR A 147 -19.24 -12.70 9.35
CA THR A 147 -18.84 -12.39 10.73
C THR A 147 -17.40 -12.80 11.02
N LYS A 148 -16.82 -12.24 12.08
CA LYS A 148 -15.46 -12.57 12.51
C LYS A 148 -15.33 -14.05 12.86
N GLU A 149 -16.30 -14.58 13.59
CA GLU A 149 -16.36 -15.98 14.04
C GLU A 149 -16.39 -16.95 12.86
N ARG A 150 -17.17 -16.60 11.82
CA ARG A 150 -17.20 -17.40 10.58
C ARG A 150 -15.85 -17.45 9.88
N LEU A 151 -15.17 -16.29 9.82
CA LEU A 151 -13.87 -16.19 9.17
C LEU A 151 -12.76 -16.89 9.96
N GLU A 152 -12.81 -16.83 11.30
CA GLU A 152 -11.88 -17.55 12.18
C GLU A 152 -12.05 -19.07 12.01
N LYS A 153 -13.29 -19.57 12.06
CA LYS A 153 -13.58 -20.98 11.82
C LYS A 153 -13.13 -21.44 10.44
N LEU A 154 -13.32 -20.63 9.41
CA LEU A 154 -12.85 -20.93 8.06
C LEU A 154 -11.31 -21.07 8.00
N GLN A 155 -10.58 -20.24 8.77
CA GLN A 155 -9.12 -20.34 8.86
C GLN A 155 -8.65 -21.62 9.58
N GLU A 156 -9.37 -22.04 10.62
CA GLU A 156 -9.09 -23.28 11.35
C GLU A 156 -9.35 -24.53 10.48
N ASP A 157 -10.43 -24.52 9.72
CA ASP A 157 -10.88 -25.68 8.91
C ASP A 157 -10.12 -25.82 7.58
N SER A 158 -9.41 -24.76 7.10
CA SER A 158 -8.77 -24.76 5.78
C SER A 158 -7.26 -24.92 5.84
N VAL A 159 -6.76 -25.93 5.11
CA VAL A 159 -5.33 -26.05 4.81
C VAL A 159 -4.96 -24.96 3.78
N GLY A 160 -4.46 -23.81 4.27
CA GLY A 160 -4.08 -22.69 3.41
C GLY A 160 -4.79 -21.36 3.71
N GLY A 161 -5.80 -21.32 4.60
CA GLY A 161 -6.30 -20.12 5.30
C GLY A 161 -6.90 -19.02 4.44
N GLY A 162 -7.41 -19.28 3.24
CA GLY A 162 -7.96 -18.28 2.34
C GLY A 162 -9.45 -18.00 2.59
N TYR A 163 -9.91 -16.79 2.24
CA TYR A 163 -11.33 -16.44 2.22
C TYR A 163 -12.06 -17.22 1.10
N ASP A 164 -13.15 -17.89 1.43
CA ASP A 164 -13.92 -18.78 0.53
C ASP A 164 -14.82 -18.04 -0.48
N ARG A 165 -14.76 -16.73 -0.54
CA ARG A 165 -15.55 -15.87 -1.45
C ARG A 165 -17.08 -16.01 -1.27
N HIS A 166 -17.55 -16.42 -0.09
CA HIS A 166 -18.96 -16.70 0.22
C HIS A 166 -19.91 -15.60 -0.26
N CYS A 167 -19.61 -14.33 0.03
CA CYS A 167 -20.49 -13.22 -0.33
C CYS A 167 -20.28 -12.67 -1.75
N ARG A 168 -19.36 -13.26 -2.53
CA ARG A 168 -18.96 -12.72 -3.83
C ARG A 168 -20.08 -12.65 -4.87
N ASN A 169 -21.04 -13.57 -4.81
CA ASN A 169 -22.13 -13.71 -5.76
C ASN A 169 -23.50 -13.72 -5.08
N LEU A 170 -23.64 -13.01 -3.95
CA LEU A 170 -24.94 -12.85 -3.31
C LEU A 170 -25.94 -12.18 -4.26
N PRO A 171 -27.20 -12.67 -4.31
CA PRO A 171 -28.27 -12.00 -5.03
C PRO A 171 -28.50 -10.57 -4.52
N GLN A 172 -28.90 -9.66 -5.40
CA GLN A 172 -29.14 -8.27 -5.02
C GLN A 172 -30.22 -8.13 -3.94
N GLU A 173 -31.27 -8.93 -4.00
CA GLU A 173 -32.35 -8.95 -2.98
C GLU A 173 -31.81 -9.28 -1.59
N GLU A 174 -30.87 -10.22 -1.50
CA GLU A 174 -30.24 -10.59 -0.22
C GLU A 174 -29.30 -9.48 0.29
N ILE A 175 -28.56 -8.82 -0.61
CA ILE A 175 -27.74 -7.66 -0.26
C ILE A 175 -28.61 -6.54 0.30
N ASP A 176 -29.73 -6.24 -0.37
CA ASP A 176 -30.65 -5.17 0.03
C ASP A 176 -31.32 -5.48 1.37
N ARG A 177 -31.70 -6.74 1.61
CA ARG A 177 -32.23 -7.21 2.90
C ARG A 177 -31.20 -7.00 4.03
N LEU A 178 -29.97 -7.46 3.84
CA LEU A 178 -28.91 -7.34 4.86
C LEU A 178 -28.55 -5.87 5.15
N LEU A 179 -28.57 -5.01 4.14
CA LEU A 179 -28.37 -3.57 4.30
C LEU A 179 -29.53 -2.92 5.07
N ALA A 180 -30.78 -3.29 4.76
CA ALA A 180 -31.97 -2.80 5.47
C ALA A 180 -32.00 -3.23 6.94
N GLU A 181 -31.49 -4.40 7.27
CA GLU A 181 -31.30 -4.91 8.64
C GLU A 181 -30.13 -4.23 9.39
N GLY A 182 -29.33 -3.38 8.70
CA GLY A 182 -28.15 -2.75 9.29
C GLY A 182 -27.02 -3.71 9.58
N THR A 183 -26.95 -4.85 8.87
CA THR A 183 -25.90 -5.85 9.06
C THR A 183 -24.52 -5.26 8.70
N PRO A 184 -23.53 -5.32 9.62
CA PRO A 184 -22.18 -4.83 9.32
C PRO A 184 -21.55 -5.56 8.15
N TYR A 185 -20.80 -4.83 7.34
CA TYR A 185 -20.12 -5.41 6.17
C TYR A 185 -18.75 -4.79 5.95
N VAL A 186 -17.94 -5.46 5.14
CA VAL A 186 -16.72 -4.90 4.56
C VAL A 186 -16.86 -4.88 3.03
N ILE A 187 -16.12 -4.02 2.36
CA ILE A 187 -16.04 -4.03 0.90
C ILE A 187 -14.78 -4.78 0.50
N ARG A 188 -14.94 -5.81 -0.33
CA ARG A 188 -13.84 -6.62 -0.87
C ARG A 188 -13.66 -6.37 -2.36
N GLN A 189 -12.41 -6.40 -2.81
CA GLN A 189 -12.06 -6.44 -4.22
C GLN A 189 -12.54 -7.75 -4.83
N LYS A 190 -13.07 -7.71 -6.05
CA LYS A 190 -13.49 -8.88 -6.82
C LYS A 190 -12.37 -9.27 -7.79
N MET A 191 -11.40 -10.06 -7.31
CA MET A 191 -10.26 -10.50 -8.13
C MET A 191 -10.71 -11.44 -9.24
N PRO A 192 -10.11 -11.39 -10.45
CA PRO A 192 -10.28 -12.45 -11.44
C PRO A 192 -9.93 -13.82 -10.83
N ILE A 193 -10.66 -14.85 -11.18
CA ILE A 193 -10.45 -16.22 -10.67
C ILE A 193 -9.62 -17.03 -11.66
N GLU A 194 -9.81 -16.78 -12.96
CA GLU A 194 -9.18 -17.50 -14.07
C GLU A 194 -8.10 -16.66 -14.73
N GLY A 195 -7.17 -17.33 -15.40
CA GLY A 195 -6.04 -16.70 -16.08
C GLY A 195 -4.92 -16.30 -15.14
N SER A 196 -4.05 -15.41 -15.61
CA SER A 196 -2.89 -14.93 -14.85
C SER A 196 -2.77 -13.41 -14.95
N THR A 197 -2.14 -12.82 -13.94
CA THR A 197 -1.77 -11.41 -13.91
C THR A 197 -0.25 -11.28 -14.05
N THR A 198 0.18 -10.55 -15.07
CA THR A 198 1.60 -10.30 -15.34
C THR A 198 1.92 -8.84 -15.13
N PHE A 199 3.04 -8.55 -14.47
CA PHE A 199 3.58 -7.21 -14.31
C PHE A 199 5.10 -7.21 -14.41
N THR A 200 5.69 -6.06 -14.73
CA THR A 200 7.14 -5.92 -14.78
C THR A 200 7.66 -5.30 -13.49
N ASP A 201 8.39 -6.10 -12.72
CA ASP A 201 9.12 -5.63 -11.54
C ASP A 201 10.46 -5.01 -11.95
N ALA A 202 10.81 -3.88 -11.34
CA ALA A 202 12.04 -3.15 -11.71
C ALA A 202 13.34 -3.90 -11.33
N VAL A 203 13.25 -4.87 -10.41
CA VAL A 203 14.40 -5.65 -9.90
C VAL A 203 14.39 -7.07 -10.46
N PHE A 204 13.22 -7.72 -10.48
CA PHE A 204 13.06 -9.13 -10.84
C PHE A 204 12.61 -9.35 -12.29
N GLY A 205 12.29 -8.28 -13.04
CA GLY A 205 11.78 -8.40 -14.41
C GLY A 205 10.31 -8.78 -14.46
N GLU A 206 9.92 -9.58 -15.43
CA GLU A 206 8.53 -10.01 -15.60
C GLU A 206 8.14 -11.06 -14.55
N ILE A 207 7.06 -10.77 -13.81
CA ILE A 207 6.47 -11.66 -12.81
C ILE A 207 5.03 -11.99 -13.23
N THR A 208 4.72 -13.26 -13.32
CA THR A 208 3.37 -13.76 -13.63
C THR A 208 2.86 -14.55 -12.44
N VAL A 209 1.65 -14.22 -12.00
CA VAL A 209 0.95 -14.90 -10.89
C VAL A 209 -0.37 -15.45 -11.42
N ASP A 210 -0.70 -16.71 -11.09
CA ASP A 210 -2.00 -17.30 -11.38
C ASP A 210 -3.08 -16.57 -10.55
N ASN A 211 -4.18 -16.18 -11.19
CA ASN A 211 -5.25 -15.45 -10.50
C ASN A 211 -5.96 -16.30 -9.43
N SER A 212 -5.89 -17.61 -9.51
CA SER A 212 -6.43 -18.52 -8.51
C SER A 212 -5.73 -18.40 -7.14
N GLU A 213 -4.45 -17.98 -7.13
CA GLU A 213 -3.67 -17.74 -5.91
C GLU A 213 -4.02 -16.41 -5.23
N LEU A 214 -4.71 -15.50 -5.95
CA LEU A 214 -5.07 -14.18 -5.45
C LEU A 214 -6.37 -14.25 -4.63
N GLN A 215 -6.38 -13.57 -3.50
CA GLN A 215 -7.55 -13.48 -2.64
C GLN A 215 -8.32 -12.17 -2.85
N ASP A 216 -9.63 -12.21 -2.59
CA ASP A 216 -10.49 -11.02 -2.57
C ASP A 216 -10.15 -10.17 -1.32
N GLN A 217 -9.24 -9.21 -1.47
CA GLN A 217 -8.74 -8.36 -0.39
C GLN A 217 -9.82 -7.40 0.12
N ILE A 218 -9.79 -7.08 1.42
CA ILE A 218 -10.64 -6.05 1.99
C ILE A 218 -10.11 -4.68 1.56
N LEU A 219 -10.94 -3.90 0.88
CA LEU A 219 -10.68 -2.52 0.50
C LEU A 219 -11.07 -1.54 1.61
N ILE A 220 -12.25 -1.76 2.21
CA ILE A 220 -12.81 -0.90 3.26
C ILE A 220 -13.40 -1.77 4.38
N LYS A 221 -13.04 -1.46 5.61
CA LYS A 221 -13.72 -1.89 6.83
C LYS A 221 -14.73 -0.81 7.22
N THR A 222 -16.00 -1.16 7.32
CA THR A 222 -17.08 -0.24 7.76
C THR A 222 -17.22 -0.25 9.28
#